data_7144c685ce09dbd9946c67adb6145f3d
#
_entry.id   7144c685ce09dbd9946c67adb6145f3d
#
_cell.length_a   1.000
_cell.length_b   1.000
_cell.length_c   1.000
_cell.angle_alpha   90.00
_cell.angle_beta   90.00
_cell.angle_gamma   90.00
#
_symmetry.space_group_name_H-M   'P 1'
#
loop_
_entity.id
_entity.type
_entity.pdbx_description
1 polymer ?
#
loop_
_entity_poly.entity_id
_entity_poly.type
_entity_poly.pdbx_seq_one_letter_code
_entity_poly.pdbx_strand_id
1 'polypeptide(L)'
;MKSVITNAAEITVLEPIDNNYKTGGGPVSVGGCVVVATKGRPFVPHEIFGVGTSQEDTFGKPLPKKAYGMEGLRQLSEAAKECNWVQTVRVVNSTEYRYPSQAYLLFKERGDWAAGTLYMPGDVVTHGGQQFIAAAEHTAATPPAVGSGEWLAYTGPVEKDSHRYNEKVLVGDDGYWLVLYPIDGDASLKRTVRIEDVDTEKERFRLVLYDKDDTGYEYELESLLVGIGEDDKDDMGRPAYIETVFETQSTRFRCDFLEGTTWSELEPILLALEHKKATPQGVSFEGGTSGGEPEIDDWLKAVELLRRESLPLNMLFAAGISDPDVLARMTEIADYRHIAFFFDVPSYLSYRGAMDWLKNLGLKSRHARAYYAPFEASDPWRGGKTVWGVSGAMAAAKARGNAIFTKNVPGVHYSPAGEKRGYLSRTGVACLFPDETLNRDTLYTARLNPVIPMTSGGACADDDLTQHFLENYLRFGWINDTLDYIDQRFVEAARIAKFEPDGLTYEILYKLMKQILDELVTSGALVKPRDPEQDGNKEYIITITQVEIDLWHVEWAVCITGAARRIAGQPRLMK
;
A
#
# COMPACT_ATOMS: atom_id res chain seq x y z
N MET A 1 -16.33 -4.22 -30.06
CA MET A 1 -16.71 -3.70 -31.40
C MET A 1 -18.06 -3.01 -31.28
N LYS A 2 -18.18 -1.74 -31.67
CA LYS A 2 -19.49 -1.11 -31.77
C LYS A 2 -20.15 -1.69 -33.00
N SER A 3 -21.28 -2.38 -32.84
CA SER A 3 -22.12 -2.77 -33.96
C SER A 3 -22.71 -1.49 -34.60
N VAL A 4 -22.32 -1.22 -35.83
CA VAL A 4 -22.88 -0.10 -36.59
C VAL A 4 -24.15 -0.59 -37.24
N ILE A 5 -25.29 -0.02 -36.84
CA ILE A 5 -26.57 -0.26 -37.53
C ILE A 5 -26.46 0.42 -38.91
N THR A 6 -26.59 -0.34 -39.98
CA THR A 6 -26.52 0.19 -41.34
C THR A 6 -27.90 0.70 -41.79
N ASN A 7 -27.95 1.65 -42.76
CA ASN A 7 -29.21 2.16 -43.33
C ASN A 7 -29.79 1.24 -44.41
N ALA A 8 -29.25 0.03 -44.58
CA ALA A 8 -29.76 -0.97 -45.50
C ALA A 8 -30.89 -1.79 -44.84
N ALA A 9 -31.80 -2.35 -45.61
CA ALA A 9 -32.82 -3.27 -45.11
C ALA A 9 -32.15 -4.57 -44.64
N GLU A 10 -31.85 -4.63 -43.33
CA GLU A 10 -31.10 -5.72 -42.68
C GLU A 10 -31.74 -6.05 -41.32
N ILE A 11 -31.79 -7.30 -40.98
CA ILE A 11 -32.16 -7.74 -39.63
C ILE A 11 -30.84 -7.95 -38.86
N THR A 12 -30.51 -7.01 -37.98
CA THR A 12 -29.34 -7.09 -37.12
C THR A 12 -29.76 -7.54 -35.74
N VAL A 13 -29.23 -8.67 -35.27
CA VAL A 13 -29.36 -9.09 -33.87
C VAL A 13 -28.28 -8.35 -33.09
N LEU A 14 -28.69 -7.41 -32.26
CA LEU A 14 -27.80 -6.69 -31.36
C LEU A 14 -27.41 -7.61 -30.22
N GLU A 15 -26.19 -7.40 -29.69
CA GLU A 15 -25.77 -8.11 -28.46
C GLU A 15 -26.77 -7.82 -27.33
N PRO A 16 -27.10 -8.82 -26.50
CA PRO A 16 -28.03 -8.62 -25.39
C PRO A 16 -27.51 -7.50 -24.48
N ILE A 17 -28.33 -6.47 -24.33
CA ILE A 17 -28.12 -5.45 -23.33
C ILE A 17 -28.47 -6.10 -22.00
N ASP A 18 -27.46 -6.39 -21.19
CA ASP A 18 -27.68 -6.81 -19.81
C ASP A 18 -28.18 -5.59 -19.00
N ASN A 19 -29.50 -5.44 -18.98
CA ASN A 19 -30.21 -4.45 -18.15
C ASN A 19 -30.27 -4.86 -16.67
N ASN A 20 -29.71 -5.98 -16.30
CA ASN A 20 -29.36 -6.23 -14.92
C ASN A 20 -28.20 -5.27 -14.59
N TYR A 21 -28.56 -4.08 -14.16
CA TYR A 21 -27.66 -3.33 -13.29
C TYR A 21 -27.40 -4.24 -12.09
N LYS A 22 -26.41 -5.11 -12.23
CA LYS A 22 -25.66 -5.52 -11.07
C LYS A 22 -25.12 -4.18 -10.56
N THR A 23 -25.71 -3.67 -9.51
CA THR A 23 -24.95 -2.90 -8.55
C THR A 23 -23.81 -3.84 -8.20
N GLY A 24 -22.78 -3.79 -9.03
CA GLY A 24 -21.63 -4.65 -8.87
C GLY A 24 -21.14 -4.33 -7.49
N GLY A 25 -21.38 -5.22 -6.54
CA GLY A 25 -20.81 -5.06 -5.24
C GLY A 25 -19.33 -4.85 -5.48
N GLY A 26 -18.84 -3.64 -5.23
CA GLY A 26 -17.44 -3.37 -5.25
C GLY A 26 -16.73 -4.38 -4.32
N PRO A 27 -15.42 -4.50 -4.36
CA PRO A 27 -14.70 -5.41 -3.50
C PRO A 27 -15.07 -5.11 -2.05
N VAL A 28 -15.51 -6.13 -1.32
CA VAL A 28 -16.02 -6.00 0.07
C VAL A 28 -14.95 -6.21 1.13
N SER A 29 -13.70 -6.40 0.73
CA SER A 29 -12.59 -6.74 1.62
C SER A 29 -11.31 -6.00 1.22
N VAL A 30 -11.40 -4.69 1.09
CA VAL A 30 -10.24 -3.83 0.87
C VAL A 30 -9.80 -3.25 2.19
N GLY A 31 -8.60 -3.63 2.63
CA GLY A 31 -7.97 -3.12 3.85
C GLY A 31 -7.24 -1.79 3.61
N GLY A 32 -7.00 -1.03 4.68
CA GLY A 32 -6.14 0.14 4.68
C GLY A 32 -5.23 0.18 5.88
N CYS A 33 -3.95 0.53 5.69
CA CYS A 33 -2.98 0.70 6.78
C CYS A 33 -1.85 1.65 6.41
N VAL A 34 -1.11 2.07 7.45
CA VAL A 34 0.13 2.84 7.30
C VAL A 34 1.28 2.02 7.89
N VAL A 35 2.41 1.99 7.20
CA VAL A 35 3.56 1.16 7.59
C VAL A 35 4.89 1.89 7.42
N VAL A 36 5.88 1.51 8.23
CA VAL A 36 7.28 1.83 7.99
C VAL A 36 7.90 0.72 7.14
N ALA A 37 8.62 1.09 6.10
CA ALA A 37 9.22 0.15 5.17
C ALA A 37 10.56 0.67 4.63
N THR A 38 11.39 -0.22 4.09
CA THR A 38 12.70 0.17 3.52
C THR A 38 12.58 0.79 2.14
N LYS A 39 11.54 0.44 1.38
CA LYS A 39 11.26 0.96 0.05
C LYS A 39 9.77 1.21 -0.14
N GLY A 40 9.34 1.60 -1.32
CA GLY A 40 7.99 2.08 -1.60
C GLY A 40 7.92 3.61 -1.51
N ARG A 41 7.26 4.25 -2.46
CA ARG A 41 7.13 5.72 -2.47
C ARG A 41 6.40 6.19 -1.20
N PRO A 42 6.98 7.09 -0.38
CA PRO A 42 6.34 7.55 0.84
C PRO A 42 5.15 8.48 0.55
N PHE A 43 4.19 8.50 1.48
CA PHE A 43 2.99 9.34 1.42
C PHE A 43 2.15 9.17 0.14
N VAL A 44 2.19 7.98 -0.44
CA VAL A 44 1.35 7.59 -1.59
C VAL A 44 0.68 6.26 -1.27
N PRO A 45 -0.63 6.12 -1.49
CA PRO A 45 -1.30 4.82 -1.36
C PRO A 45 -0.81 3.85 -2.43
N HIS A 46 -0.42 2.65 -2.00
CA HIS A 46 -0.05 1.52 -2.84
C HIS A 46 -1.03 0.38 -2.66
N GLU A 47 -1.39 -0.28 -3.75
CA GLU A 47 -2.25 -1.46 -3.73
C GLU A 47 -1.40 -2.71 -3.56
N ILE A 48 -1.60 -3.44 -2.47
CA ILE A 48 -0.88 -4.68 -2.17
C ILE A 48 -1.84 -5.86 -2.33
N PHE A 49 -1.54 -6.73 -3.28
CA PHE A 49 -2.32 -7.92 -3.62
C PHE A 49 -1.64 -9.18 -3.09
N GLY A 50 -2.38 -10.00 -2.39
CA GLY A 50 -1.92 -11.30 -1.95
C GLY A 50 -0.70 -11.27 -1.04
N VAL A 51 -0.05 -12.43 -0.90
CA VAL A 51 1.12 -12.62 -0.05
C VAL A 51 2.37 -12.80 -0.89
N GLY A 52 3.47 -12.27 -0.43
CA GLY A 52 4.78 -12.51 -1.02
C GLY A 52 5.23 -11.42 -1.96
N THR A 53 5.49 -11.75 -3.21
CA THR A 53 6.21 -10.92 -4.19
C THR A 53 5.73 -9.47 -4.26
N SER A 54 4.43 -9.22 -4.29
CA SER A 54 3.89 -7.85 -4.41
C SER A 54 4.26 -6.96 -3.22
N GLN A 55 4.18 -7.47 -1.98
CA GLN A 55 4.59 -6.71 -0.80
C GLN A 55 6.10 -6.53 -0.76
N GLU A 56 6.87 -7.60 -1.00
CA GLU A 56 8.34 -7.54 -0.97
C GLU A 56 8.88 -6.68 -2.11
N ASP A 57 8.25 -6.71 -3.28
CA ASP A 57 8.62 -5.86 -4.41
C ASP A 57 8.39 -4.38 -4.09
N THR A 58 7.25 -4.03 -3.48
CA THR A 58 6.86 -2.64 -3.21
C THR A 58 7.55 -2.08 -1.98
N PHE A 59 7.56 -2.82 -0.86
CA PHE A 59 7.99 -2.31 0.45
C PHE A 59 9.22 -3.01 1.03
N GLY A 60 9.68 -4.08 0.39
CA GLY A 60 10.75 -4.92 0.89
C GLY A 60 10.29 -5.92 1.95
N LYS A 61 11.26 -6.63 2.52
CA LYS A 61 11.01 -7.59 3.61
C LYS A 61 10.66 -6.88 4.91
N PRO A 62 9.87 -7.50 5.79
CA PRO A 62 9.62 -6.98 7.12
C PRO A 62 10.89 -6.60 7.86
N LEU A 63 10.83 -5.46 8.56
CA LEU A 63 11.96 -4.90 9.28
C LEU A 63 12.53 -5.86 10.35
N PRO A 64 13.81 -5.72 10.74
CA PRO A 64 14.41 -6.49 11.84
C PRO A 64 13.59 -6.39 13.13
N LYS A 65 13.62 -7.43 13.96
CA LYS A 65 12.78 -7.59 15.17
C LYS A 65 12.84 -6.45 16.20
N LYS A 66 13.93 -5.68 16.21
CA LYS A 66 14.12 -4.54 17.12
C LYS A 66 13.97 -3.19 16.43
N ALA A 67 13.68 -3.18 15.15
CA ALA A 67 13.49 -1.94 14.41
C ALA A 67 12.14 -1.30 14.74
N TYR A 68 12.13 0.03 14.77
CA TYR A 68 10.88 0.79 14.87
C TYR A 68 9.94 0.42 13.71
N GLY A 69 8.64 0.27 13.98
CA GLY A 69 7.66 -0.11 12.97
C GLY A 69 7.77 -1.54 12.43
N MET A 70 8.52 -2.43 13.13
CA MET A 70 8.75 -3.81 12.71
C MET A 70 7.47 -4.63 12.50
N GLU A 71 6.38 -4.26 13.13
CA GLU A 71 5.10 -4.97 13.08
C GLU A 71 4.34 -4.73 11.78
N GLY A 72 4.49 -3.53 11.19
CA GLY A 72 3.66 -3.07 10.08
C GLY A 72 3.59 -4.03 8.90
N LEU A 73 4.74 -4.37 8.31
CA LEU A 73 4.79 -5.27 7.15
C LEU A 73 4.40 -6.73 7.50
N ARG A 74 4.61 -7.17 8.75
CA ARG A 74 4.15 -8.50 9.20
C ARG A 74 2.63 -8.58 9.21
N GLN A 75 1.99 -7.56 9.76
CA GLN A 75 0.52 -7.47 9.81
C GLN A 75 -0.09 -7.22 8.43
N LEU A 76 0.57 -6.40 7.59
CA LEU A 76 0.18 -6.24 6.19
C LEU A 76 0.18 -7.58 5.44
N SER A 77 1.24 -8.39 5.62
CA SER A 77 1.30 -9.73 5.02
C SER A 77 0.16 -10.64 5.45
N GLU A 78 -0.27 -10.54 6.72
CA GLU A 78 -1.41 -11.33 7.21
C GLU A 78 -2.73 -10.86 6.59
N ALA A 79 -2.95 -9.55 6.52
CA ALA A 79 -4.15 -8.97 5.92
C ALA A 79 -4.24 -9.27 4.42
N ALA A 80 -3.14 -9.11 3.69
CA ALA A 80 -3.09 -9.32 2.25
C ALA A 80 -3.41 -10.76 1.82
N LYS A 81 -3.25 -11.75 2.71
CA LYS A 81 -3.61 -13.16 2.41
C LYS A 81 -5.06 -13.37 2.05
N GLU A 82 -5.95 -12.62 2.66
CA GLU A 82 -7.38 -12.85 2.60
C GLU A 82 -8.16 -11.65 2.05
N CYS A 83 -7.59 -10.45 2.17
CA CYS A 83 -8.18 -9.25 1.58
C CYS A 83 -8.09 -9.29 0.04
N ASN A 84 -9.02 -8.63 -0.64
CA ASN A 84 -8.94 -8.44 -2.09
C ASN A 84 -7.64 -7.72 -2.46
N TRP A 85 -7.32 -6.65 -1.73
CA TRP A 85 -6.03 -5.97 -1.65
C TRP A 85 -5.98 -5.09 -0.41
N VAL A 86 -4.84 -4.52 -0.14
CA VAL A 86 -4.65 -3.57 0.95
C VAL A 86 -4.08 -2.26 0.41
N GLN A 87 -4.77 -1.16 0.65
CA GLN A 87 -4.28 0.20 0.40
C GLN A 87 -3.27 0.56 1.50
N THR A 88 -2.02 0.60 1.15
CA THR A 88 -0.94 0.77 2.12
C THR A 88 -0.17 2.05 1.83
N VAL A 89 0.02 2.87 2.86
CA VAL A 89 0.83 4.09 2.78
C VAL A 89 2.12 3.88 3.55
N ARG A 90 3.26 4.13 2.90
CA ARG A 90 4.55 4.20 3.60
C ARG A 90 4.68 5.55 4.30
N VAL A 91 5.07 5.51 5.57
CA VAL A 91 5.45 6.69 6.35
C VAL A 91 6.97 6.72 6.51
N VAL A 92 7.55 7.91 6.45
CA VAL A 92 8.97 8.19 6.68
C VAL A 92 9.09 9.46 7.49
N ASN A 93 10.23 9.69 8.15
CA ASN A 93 10.53 10.98 8.77
C ASN A 93 10.74 12.01 7.66
N SER A 94 9.81 12.94 7.49
CA SER A 94 9.79 13.90 6.38
C SER A 94 10.93 14.92 6.45
N THR A 95 11.55 15.10 7.62
CA THR A 95 12.66 16.04 7.81
C THR A 95 14.01 15.40 7.47
N GLU A 96 14.17 14.10 7.67
CA GLU A 96 15.43 13.37 7.47
C GLU A 96 15.47 12.55 6.18
N TYR A 97 14.30 12.20 5.64
CA TYR A 97 14.20 11.44 4.40
C TYR A 97 14.82 12.20 3.23
N ARG A 98 15.71 11.55 2.54
CA ARG A 98 16.33 12.05 1.30
C ARG A 98 16.06 11.05 0.18
N TYR A 99 15.18 11.43 -0.70
CA TYR A 99 14.80 10.70 -1.87
C TYR A 99 14.95 11.63 -3.10
N PRO A 100 15.42 11.10 -4.18
CA PRO A 100 15.90 9.74 -4.41
C PRO A 100 17.36 9.52 -4.03
N SER A 101 17.75 8.26 -3.77
CA SER A 101 19.14 7.86 -3.93
C SER A 101 19.47 7.90 -5.41
N GLN A 102 20.59 8.48 -5.78
CA GLN A 102 20.93 8.75 -7.18
C GLN A 102 22.19 8.00 -7.60
N ALA A 103 22.22 7.51 -8.84
CA ALA A 103 23.46 7.13 -9.48
C ALA A 103 23.78 8.18 -10.51
N TYR A 104 24.92 8.78 -10.34
CA TYR A 104 25.46 9.77 -11.26
C TYR A 104 26.38 9.07 -12.26
N LEU A 105 26.00 9.11 -13.51
CA LEU A 105 26.81 8.67 -14.63
C LEU A 105 27.34 9.95 -15.31
N LEU A 106 28.43 10.40 -15.18
CA LEU A 106 29.72 10.13 -14.66
C LEU A 106 30.56 11.33 -14.81
N PHE A 107 30.87 11.99 -13.82
CA PHE A 107 32.07 12.80 -13.94
C PHE A 107 32.65 12.85 -12.55
N LYS A 108 33.90 12.49 -12.44
CA LYS A 108 34.57 12.55 -11.16
C LYS A 108 35.33 13.86 -11.06
N GLU A 109 34.88 14.74 -10.19
CA GLU A 109 35.62 15.96 -9.92
C GLU A 109 36.99 15.66 -9.31
N ARG A 110 38.06 16.16 -9.97
CA ARG A 110 39.45 15.97 -9.58
C ARG A 110 40.07 17.24 -9.01
N GLY A 111 39.29 18.34 -8.94
CA GLY A 111 39.80 19.64 -8.56
C GLY A 111 40.66 20.30 -9.67
N ASP A 112 41.70 21.03 -9.26
CA ASP A 112 42.53 21.72 -10.24
C ASP A 112 43.35 20.75 -11.09
N TRP A 113 43.45 21.07 -12.39
CA TRP A 113 44.28 20.30 -13.31
C TRP A 113 45.74 20.24 -12.86
N ALA A 114 46.35 19.09 -12.97
CA ALA A 114 47.76 18.86 -12.64
C ALA A 114 48.49 18.09 -13.77
N ALA A 115 49.62 18.62 -14.20
CA ALA A 115 50.45 17.96 -15.21
C ALA A 115 51.01 16.62 -14.71
N GLY A 116 51.09 15.63 -15.60
CA GLY A 116 51.58 14.29 -15.27
C GLY A 116 50.57 13.39 -14.51
N THR A 117 49.37 13.87 -14.28
CA THR A 117 48.29 13.09 -13.69
C THR A 117 47.57 12.25 -14.75
N LEU A 118 47.29 10.99 -14.44
CA LEU A 118 46.43 10.14 -15.27
C LEU A 118 44.97 10.51 -15.03
N TYR A 119 44.31 10.95 -16.08
CA TYR A 119 42.87 11.24 -16.09
C TYR A 119 42.14 10.16 -16.88
N MET A 120 41.03 9.76 -16.32
CA MET A 120 40.12 8.80 -16.93
C MET A 120 38.97 9.54 -17.63
N PRO A 121 38.32 8.95 -18.64
CA PRO A 121 37.12 9.53 -19.21
C PRO A 121 36.08 9.84 -18.12
N GLY A 122 35.53 11.04 -18.19
CA GLY A 122 34.59 11.50 -17.14
C GLY A 122 35.27 12.20 -15.95
N ASP A 123 36.60 12.29 -15.86
CA ASP A 123 37.24 13.12 -14.85
C ASP A 123 37.05 14.61 -15.17
N VAL A 124 36.52 15.39 -14.26
CA VAL A 124 36.35 16.85 -14.40
C VAL A 124 37.46 17.57 -13.66
N VAL A 125 38.09 18.52 -14.35
CA VAL A 125 39.15 19.35 -13.79
C VAL A 125 38.85 20.83 -14.00
N THR A 126 39.36 21.67 -13.10
CA THR A 126 39.32 23.12 -13.24
C THR A 126 40.69 23.62 -13.72
N HIS A 127 40.72 24.43 -14.78
CA HIS A 127 41.93 25.11 -15.25
C HIS A 127 41.60 26.51 -15.77
N GLY A 128 42.31 27.52 -15.27
CA GLY A 128 42.09 28.90 -15.69
C GLY A 128 40.70 29.45 -15.38
N GLY A 129 40.00 28.92 -14.39
CA GLY A 129 38.63 29.30 -14.02
C GLY A 129 37.54 28.68 -14.92
N GLN A 130 37.91 27.75 -15.78
CA GLN A 130 36.99 26.96 -16.59
C GLN A 130 37.07 25.49 -16.20
N GLN A 131 35.98 24.78 -16.35
CA GLN A 131 35.92 23.34 -16.12
C GLN A 131 36.02 22.59 -17.43
N PHE A 132 36.74 21.48 -17.40
CA PHE A 132 36.95 20.58 -18.50
C PHE A 132 36.73 19.15 -18.09
N ILE A 133 36.23 18.34 -19.01
CA ILE A 133 36.02 16.92 -18.80
C ILE A 133 36.94 16.11 -19.70
N ALA A 134 37.55 15.08 -19.15
CA ALA A 134 38.38 14.16 -19.95
C ALA A 134 37.49 13.27 -20.82
N ALA A 135 37.71 13.31 -22.12
CA ALA A 135 37.00 12.51 -23.13
C ALA A 135 37.62 11.12 -23.33
N ALA A 136 38.89 10.95 -22.95
CA ALA A 136 39.62 9.70 -23.09
C ALA A 136 40.64 9.53 -21.97
N GLU A 137 41.06 8.28 -21.70
CA GLU A 137 42.18 8.01 -20.79
C GLU A 137 43.45 8.62 -21.35
N HIS A 138 44.07 9.52 -20.61
CA HIS A 138 45.33 10.14 -21.01
C HIS A 138 46.14 10.61 -19.78
N THR A 139 47.45 10.68 -19.94
CA THR A 139 48.31 11.34 -18.97
C THR A 139 48.50 12.79 -19.36
N ALA A 140 48.04 13.72 -18.56
CA ALA A 140 48.01 15.14 -18.88
C ALA A 140 49.42 15.72 -19.09
N ALA A 141 49.81 15.97 -20.33
CA ALA A 141 51.06 16.61 -20.67
C ALA A 141 50.91 18.13 -20.86
N THR A 142 49.76 18.57 -21.33
CA THR A 142 49.44 19.96 -21.61
C THR A 142 48.14 20.35 -20.90
N PRO A 143 47.97 21.65 -20.55
CA PRO A 143 46.72 22.13 -19.96
C PRO A 143 45.49 21.84 -20.82
N PRO A 144 44.29 21.61 -20.21
CA PRO A 144 43.08 21.38 -20.98
C PRO A 144 42.76 22.53 -21.93
N ALA A 145 42.39 22.17 -23.15
CA ALA A 145 41.93 23.15 -24.16
C ALA A 145 40.78 22.53 -24.96
N VAL A 146 39.77 23.35 -25.29
CA VAL A 146 38.64 22.92 -26.12
C VAL A 146 39.17 22.56 -27.52
N GLY A 147 38.79 21.36 -27.98
CA GLY A 147 39.20 20.86 -29.30
C GLY A 147 40.52 20.10 -29.32
N SER A 148 41.13 19.81 -28.16
CA SER A 148 42.35 18.97 -28.07
C SER A 148 42.08 17.48 -28.31
N GLY A 149 40.82 17.04 -28.35
CA GLY A 149 40.43 15.64 -28.44
C GLY A 149 40.53 14.86 -27.14
N GLU A 150 41.28 15.37 -26.16
CA GLU A 150 41.43 14.79 -24.83
C GLU A 150 40.48 15.42 -23.80
N TRP A 151 40.08 16.67 -24.06
CA TRP A 151 39.26 17.48 -23.16
C TRP A 151 38.07 18.11 -23.89
N LEU A 152 36.90 18.03 -23.22
CA LEU A 152 35.67 18.74 -23.60
C LEU A 152 35.43 19.89 -22.64
N ALA A 153 34.79 20.95 -23.13
CA ALA A 153 34.37 22.05 -22.26
C ALA A 153 33.20 21.56 -21.38
N TYR A 154 33.27 21.87 -20.10
CA TYR A 154 32.21 21.60 -19.18
C TYR A 154 31.57 22.91 -18.71
N THR A 155 30.26 23.04 -18.78
CA THR A 155 29.54 24.30 -18.52
C THR A 155 28.92 24.38 -17.13
N GLY A 156 29.09 23.34 -16.33
CA GLY A 156 28.52 23.27 -14.97
C GLY A 156 27.12 22.67 -14.92
N PRO A 157 26.56 22.59 -13.73
CA PRO A 157 25.30 21.92 -13.48
C PRO A 157 24.11 22.66 -14.08
N VAL A 158 23.14 21.91 -14.57
CA VAL A 158 21.84 22.42 -14.98
C VAL A 158 20.79 21.92 -14.01
N GLU A 159 20.06 22.84 -13.35
CA GLU A 159 18.92 22.48 -12.53
C GLU A 159 17.74 22.13 -13.43
N LYS A 160 17.29 20.90 -13.38
CA LYS A 160 16.14 20.41 -14.14
C LYS A 160 14.99 20.07 -13.18
N ASP A 161 13.81 20.60 -13.46
CA ASP A 161 12.62 20.19 -12.70
C ASP A 161 12.27 18.74 -13.07
N SER A 162 12.29 17.86 -12.10
CA SER A 162 11.75 16.52 -12.28
C SER A 162 10.22 16.61 -12.38
N HIS A 163 9.71 16.59 -13.61
CA HIS A 163 8.28 16.81 -13.91
C HIS A 163 7.31 15.81 -13.23
N ARG A 164 7.83 14.74 -12.62
CA ARG A 164 6.98 13.65 -12.08
C ARG A 164 6.78 13.68 -10.58
N TYR A 165 7.67 14.32 -9.83
CA TYR A 165 7.66 14.20 -8.38
C TYR A 165 7.71 15.54 -7.63
N ASN A 166 7.67 16.68 -8.31
CA ASN A 166 7.92 18.01 -7.73
C ASN A 166 9.26 18.10 -6.98
N GLU A 167 10.23 17.28 -7.36
CA GLU A 167 11.58 17.27 -6.80
C GLU A 167 12.54 17.83 -7.83
N LYS A 168 13.50 18.60 -7.38
CA LYS A 168 14.55 19.13 -8.23
C LYS A 168 15.68 18.10 -8.32
N VAL A 169 16.06 17.76 -9.53
CA VAL A 169 17.20 16.89 -9.82
C VAL A 169 18.27 17.74 -10.49
N LEU A 170 19.50 17.66 -10.01
CA LEU A 170 20.63 18.33 -10.61
C LEU A 170 21.22 17.44 -11.69
N VAL A 171 21.07 17.84 -12.93
CA VAL A 171 21.70 17.21 -14.09
C VAL A 171 22.92 18.02 -14.50
N GLY A 172 24.07 17.36 -14.67
CA GLY A 172 25.32 18.04 -14.93
C GLY A 172 25.92 18.73 -13.72
N ASP A 173 25.37 18.52 -12.51
CA ASP A 173 26.01 18.92 -11.29
C ASP A 173 27.29 18.10 -11.10
N ASP A 174 28.40 18.74 -10.75
CA ASP A 174 29.72 18.11 -10.68
C ASP A 174 30.12 17.35 -11.98
N GLY A 175 29.49 17.69 -13.13
CA GLY A 175 29.83 17.13 -14.42
C GLY A 175 29.03 15.89 -14.86
N TYR A 176 27.88 15.63 -14.31
CA TYR A 176 27.04 14.50 -14.70
C TYR A 176 26.31 14.75 -16.02
N TRP A 177 26.37 13.80 -16.93
CA TRP A 177 25.58 13.83 -18.16
C TRP A 177 24.28 13.03 -18.03
N LEU A 178 24.18 12.14 -17.06
CA LEU A 178 23.01 11.34 -16.76
C LEU A 178 22.86 11.15 -15.25
N VAL A 179 21.69 11.38 -14.74
CA VAL A 179 21.31 11.07 -13.37
C VAL A 179 20.22 10.01 -13.40
N LEU A 180 20.45 8.88 -12.72
CA LEU A 180 19.48 7.81 -12.53
C LEU A 180 18.96 7.83 -11.09
N TYR A 181 17.66 7.70 -10.91
CA TYR A 181 17.06 7.66 -9.59
C TYR A 181 15.89 6.67 -9.52
N PRO A 182 15.72 5.97 -8.37
CA PRO A 182 14.66 5.02 -8.20
C PRO A 182 13.32 5.74 -7.99
N ILE A 183 12.25 5.20 -8.56
CA ILE A 183 10.88 5.63 -8.32
C ILE A 183 10.12 4.69 -7.39
N ASP A 184 10.72 3.57 -7.03
CA ASP A 184 10.17 2.61 -6.08
C ASP A 184 10.39 2.99 -4.62
N GLY A 185 11.00 4.15 -4.35
CA GLY A 185 11.24 4.68 -3.01
C GLY A 185 12.33 3.95 -2.23
N ASP A 186 13.14 3.11 -2.89
CA ASP A 186 14.27 2.45 -2.27
C ASP A 186 15.46 3.43 -2.18
N ALA A 187 15.83 3.81 -0.96
CA ALA A 187 16.99 4.63 -0.68
C ALA A 187 18.26 3.79 -0.42
N SER A 188 18.24 2.48 -0.71
CA SER A 188 19.38 1.61 -0.42
C SER A 188 20.56 1.91 -1.33
N LEU A 189 21.77 1.86 -0.75
CA LEU A 189 23.04 2.03 -1.45
C LEU A 189 23.55 0.71 -2.06
N LYS A 190 22.72 -0.33 -2.14
CA LYS A 190 23.09 -1.65 -2.66
C LYS A 190 23.00 -1.74 -4.19
N ARG A 191 22.33 -0.78 -4.80
CA ARG A 191 22.10 -0.75 -6.24
C ARG A 191 23.31 -0.25 -7.00
N THR A 192 23.52 -0.82 -8.19
CA THR A 192 24.55 -0.40 -9.12
C THR A 192 23.98 -0.36 -10.53
N VAL A 193 24.53 0.52 -11.35
CA VAL A 193 24.25 0.58 -12.79
C VAL A 193 25.52 0.30 -13.58
N ARG A 194 25.38 -0.41 -14.69
CA ARG A 194 26.46 -0.72 -15.62
C ARG A 194 26.08 -0.29 -17.02
N ILE A 195 27.07 0.17 -17.76
CA ILE A 195 26.96 0.39 -19.20
C ILE A 195 27.48 -0.89 -19.87
N GLU A 196 26.69 -1.46 -20.73
CA GLU A 196 27.00 -2.70 -21.45
C GLU A 196 26.64 -2.53 -22.94
N ASP A 197 27.21 -3.37 -23.81
CA ASP A 197 26.87 -3.45 -25.23
C ASP A 197 26.83 -2.07 -25.94
N VAL A 198 27.94 -1.33 -25.90
CA VAL A 198 28.06 -0.05 -26.60
C VAL A 198 28.19 -0.31 -28.12
N ASP A 199 27.14 0.04 -28.88
CA ASP A 199 27.07 -0.08 -30.33
C ASP A 199 27.33 1.29 -30.99
N THR A 200 28.56 1.49 -31.45
CA THR A 200 29.01 2.75 -32.05
C THR A 200 28.46 2.99 -33.46
N GLU A 201 28.02 1.92 -34.17
CA GLU A 201 27.43 2.06 -35.50
C GLU A 201 25.95 2.52 -35.42
N LYS A 202 25.25 2.07 -34.37
CA LYS A 202 23.84 2.40 -34.17
C LYS A 202 23.63 3.49 -33.12
N GLU A 203 24.70 4.05 -32.57
CA GLU A 203 24.69 5.10 -31.55
C GLU A 203 23.82 4.74 -30.34
N ARG A 204 23.97 3.50 -29.83
CA ARG A 204 23.16 2.95 -28.73
C ARG A 204 24.02 2.20 -27.73
N PHE A 205 23.53 2.10 -26.51
CA PHE A 205 24.15 1.32 -25.44
C PHE A 205 23.10 0.73 -24.51
N ARG A 206 23.52 -0.19 -23.68
CA ARG A 206 22.65 -0.84 -22.70
C ARG A 206 22.98 -0.35 -21.30
N LEU A 207 21.95 0.07 -20.57
CA LEU A 207 22.03 0.34 -19.14
C LEU A 207 21.42 -0.86 -18.39
N VAL A 208 22.23 -1.50 -17.56
CA VAL A 208 21.82 -2.66 -16.76
C VAL A 208 21.89 -2.29 -15.28
N LEU A 209 20.74 -2.39 -14.62
CA LEU A 209 20.61 -2.05 -13.21
C LEU A 209 20.59 -3.32 -12.37
N TYR A 210 21.41 -3.33 -11.32
CA TYR A 210 21.58 -4.45 -10.41
C TYR A 210 21.20 -4.06 -8.98
N ASP A 211 20.77 -5.03 -8.21
CA ASP A 211 20.58 -4.91 -6.75
C ASP A 211 21.28 -6.07 -6.05
N LYS A 212 21.50 -5.94 -4.75
CA LYS A 212 22.07 -6.99 -3.90
C LYS A 212 21.06 -7.40 -2.84
N ASP A 213 20.89 -8.70 -2.71
CA ASP A 213 20.10 -9.26 -1.63
C ASP A 213 20.80 -9.13 -0.26
N ASP A 214 20.14 -9.57 0.80
CA ASP A 214 20.68 -9.52 2.17
C ASP A 214 21.93 -10.43 2.36
N THR A 215 22.19 -11.35 1.42
CA THR A 215 23.38 -12.21 1.40
C THR A 215 24.54 -11.61 0.63
N GLY A 216 24.30 -10.49 -0.07
CA GLY A 216 25.25 -9.83 -0.96
C GLY A 216 25.27 -10.40 -2.38
N TYR A 217 24.36 -11.32 -2.71
CA TYR A 217 24.21 -11.82 -4.08
C TYR A 217 23.62 -10.74 -4.97
N GLU A 218 24.30 -10.44 -6.07
CA GLU A 218 23.91 -9.46 -7.05
C GLU A 218 22.99 -10.08 -8.10
N TYR A 219 21.89 -9.40 -8.43
CA TYR A 219 20.93 -9.82 -9.45
C TYR A 219 20.48 -8.63 -10.29
N GLU A 220 20.17 -8.91 -11.55
CA GLU A 220 19.67 -7.91 -12.49
C GLU A 220 18.23 -7.49 -12.13
N LEU A 221 18.00 -6.17 -12.08
CA LEU A 221 16.67 -5.60 -11.89
C LEU A 221 16.02 -5.28 -13.23
N GLU A 222 16.73 -4.54 -14.06
CA GLU A 222 16.26 -4.06 -15.36
C GLU A 222 17.45 -3.93 -16.32
N SER A 223 17.21 -4.17 -17.62
CA SER A 223 18.17 -4.01 -18.70
C SER A 223 17.51 -3.24 -19.83
N LEU A 224 17.99 -2.03 -20.11
CA LEU A 224 17.38 -1.08 -21.03
C LEU A 224 18.36 -0.72 -22.14
N LEU A 225 17.94 -0.88 -23.40
CA LEU A 225 18.69 -0.42 -24.58
C LEU A 225 18.28 1.02 -24.88
N VAL A 226 19.25 1.93 -24.90
CA VAL A 226 19.02 3.36 -25.01
C VAL A 226 19.92 4.02 -26.06
N GLY A 227 19.41 5.06 -26.67
CA GLY A 227 20.14 6.03 -27.50
C GLY A 227 19.96 7.43 -26.93
N ILE A 228 20.66 8.41 -27.44
CA ILE A 228 20.64 9.80 -26.98
C ILE A 228 19.89 10.75 -27.91
N GLY A 229 19.54 10.32 -29.10
CA GLY A 229 18.75 11.11 -30.05
C GLY A 229 17.24 10.97 -29.76
N GLU A 230 16.50 12.08 -29.79
CA GLU A 230 15.05 12.08 -29.56
C GLU A 230 14.27 11.20 -30.55
N ASP A 231 14.79 11.10 -31.79
CA ASP A 231 14.20 10.30 -32.88
C ASP A 231 14.73 8.85 -32.92
N ASP A 232 15.64 8.47 -32.03
CA ASP A 232 16.26 7.14 -32.02
C ASP A 232 15.21 6.04 -31.84
N LYS A 233 15.42 4.94 -32.59
CA LYS A 233 14.55 3.76 -32.54
C LYS A 233 15.37 2.50 -32.35
N ASP A 234 14.81 1.54 -31.67
CA ASP A 234 15.37 0.19 -31.56
C ASP A 234 15.19 -0.59 -32.90
N ASP A 235 15.70 -1.83 -32.94
CA ASP A 235 15.61 -2.68 -34.14
C ASP A 235 14.17 -3.11 -34.48
N MET A 236 13.21 -2.87 -33.57
CA MET A 236 11.77 -3.12 -33.74
C MET A 236 10.98 -1.84 -34.05
N GLY A 237 11.66 -0.70 -34.20
CA GLY A 237 11.06 0.60 -34.50
C GLY A 237 10.41 1.30 -33.29
N ARG A 238 10.66 0.83 -32.06
CA ARG A 238 10.19 1.48 -30.85
C ARG A 238 11.12 2.62 -30.47
N PRO A 239 10.63 3.68 -29.79
CA PRO A 239 11.48 4.77 -29.30
C PRO A 239 12.64 4.23 -28.45
N ALA A 240 13.86 4.71 -28.72
CA ALA A 240 15.08 4.35 -28.01
C ALA A 240 15.71 5.53 -27.27
N TYR A 241 15.15 6.75 -27.37
CA TYR A 241 15.63 7.88 -26.59
C TYR A 241 15.61 7.61 -25.11
N ILE A 242 16.71 7.85 -24.43
CA ILE A 242 17.00 7.42 -23.06
C ILE A 242 15.88 7.79 -22.07
N GLU A 243 15.43 9.04 -22.02
CA GLU A 243 14.38 9.46 -21.10
C GLU A 243 13.04 8.78 -21.42
N THR A 244 12.71 8.64 -22.73
CA THR A 244 11.48 7.95 -23.17
C THR A 244 11.51 6.46 -22.81
N VAL A 245 12.67 5.81 -22.93
CA VAL A 245 12.83 4.39 -22.56
C VAL A 245 12.64 4.21 -21.06
N PHE A 246 13.27 5.04 -20.25
CA PHE A 246 13.06 5.00 -18.80
C PHE A 246 11.62 5.34 -18.42
N GLU A 247 10.95 6.22 -19.17
CA GLU A 247 9.56 6.54 -18.94
C GLU A 247 8.60 5.40 -19.22
N THR A 248 8.81 4.70 -20.33
CA THR A 248 7.83 3.74 -20.87
C THR A 248 8.16 2.30 -20.52
N GLN A 249 9.43 1.94 -20.34
CA GLN A 249 9.88 0.56 -20.14
C GLN A 249 10.35 0.28 -18.72
N SER A 250 10.94 1.28 -18.01
CA SER A 250 11.34 1.07 -16.62
C SER A 250 10.15 1.21 -15.68
N THR A 251 10.03 0.26 -14.77
CA THR A 251 9.02 0.28 -13.69
C THR A 251 9.57 0.80 -12.37
N ARG A 252 10.90 0.87 -12.25
CA ARG A 252 11.60 1.16 -10.98
C ARG A 252 12.46 2.39 -11.00
N PHE A 253 12.85 2.86 -12.20
CA PHE A 253 13.80 3.96 -12.33
C PHE A 253 13.30 5.03 -13.28
N ARG A 254 13.86 6.22 -13.11
CA ARG A 254 13.76 7.34 -14.05
C ARG A 254 15.15 7.92 -14.24
N CYS A 255 15.31 8.71 -15.27
CA CYS A 255 16.54 9.43 -15.53
C CYS A 255 16.27 10.87 -15.96
N ASP A 256 17.25 11.71 -15.72
CA ASP A 256 17.36 13.03 -16.33
C ASP A 256 18.68 13.07 -17.09
N PHE A 257 18.60 13.42 -18.37
CA PHE A 257 19.72 13.45 -19.28
C PHE A 257 20.10 14.89 -19.62
N LEU A 258 21.39 15.18 -19.76
CA LEU A 258 21.90 16.50 -20.11
C LEU A 258 21.61 16.82 -21.58
N GLU A 259 20.71 17.77 -21.80
CA GLU A 259 20.32 18.20 -23.14
C GLU A 259 21.51 18.75 -23.95
N GLY A 260 21.51 18.47 -25.26
CA GLY A 260 22.53 18.94 -26.17
C GLY A 260 23.81 18.10 -26.20
N THR A 261 23.91 17.03 -25.42
CA THR A 261 25.00 16.08 -25.47
C THR A 261 24.97 15.31 -26.80
N THR A 262 26.07 15.29 -27.52
CA THR A 262 26.19 14.59 -28.81
C THR A 262 26.81 13.20 -28.63
N TRP A 263 26.50 12.27 -29.55
CA TRP A 263 27.10 10.93 -29.53
C TRP A 263 28.63 10.97 -29.55
N SER A 264 29.22 11.82 -30.39
CA SER A 264 30.67 11.96 -30.51
C SER A 264 31.36 12.41 -29.21
N GLU A 265 30.65 13.12 -28.34
CA GLU A 265 31.14 13.51 -27.03
C GLU A 265 31.04 12.36 -26.02
N LEU A 266 29.97 11.59 -26.08
CA LEU A 266 29.72 10.48 -25.16
C LEU A 266 30.42 9.18 -25.51
N GLU A 267 30.58 8.86 -26.81
CA GLU A 267 31.14 7.59 -27.28
C GLU A 267 32.46 7.21 -26.58
N PRO A 268 33.45 8.09 -26.46
CA PRO A 268 34.69 7.75 -25.76
C PRO A 268 34.49 7.42 -24.30
N ILE A 269 33.55 8.14 -23.65
CA ILE A 269 33.22 7.95 -22.25
C ILE A 269 32.49 6.61 -22.06
N LEU A 270 31.49 6.33 -22.89
CA LEU A 270 30.73 5.07 -22.85
C LEU A 270 31.64 3.85 -23.05
N LEU A 271 32.55 3.91 -24.04
CA LEU A 271 33.51 2.83 -24.33
C LEU A 271 34.47 2.57 -23.16
N ALA A 272 34.90 3.63 -22.46
CA ALA A 272 35.78 3.51 -21.30
C ALA A 272 35.07 2.99 -20.06
N LEU A 273 33.78 3.29 -19.93
CA LEU A 273 32.92 2.88 -18.79
C LEU A 273 32.19 1.56 -19.05
N GLU A 274 32.29 1.03 -20.24
CA GLU A 274 31.64 -0.21 -20.59
C GLU A 274 32.11 -1.34 -19.69
N HIS A 275 31.14 -1.98 -19.02
CA HIS A 275 31.39 -3.13 -18.18
C HIS A 275 31.79 -4.32 -19.02
N LYS A 276 33.05 -4.73 -18.89
CA LYS A 276 33.61 -5.90 -19.58
C LYS A 276 34.11 -6.89 -18.52
N LYS A 277 34.09 -8.18 -18.85
CA LYS A 277 34.61 -9.21 -17.97
C LYS A 277 36.06 -8.96 -17.54
N ALA A 278 36.85 -8.35 -18.41
CA ALA A 278 38.26 -8.00 -18.18
C ALA A 278 38.43 -6.71 -17.33
N THR A 279 37.47 -5.79 -17.42
CA THR A 279 37.46 -4.49 -16.74
C THR A 279 36.07 -4.26 -16.15
N PRO A 280 35.72 -4.93 -15.04
CA PRO A 280 34.40 -4.77 -14.45
C PRO A 280 34.25 -3.36 -13.91
N GLN A 281 33.21 -2.67 -14.37
CA GLN A 281 32.86 -1.32 -13.96
C GLN A 281 31.38 -1.24 -13.60
N GLY A 282 31.03 -0.35 -12.70
CA GLY A 282 29.68 -0.08 -12.30
C GLY A 282 29.63 1.13 -11.36
N VAL A 283 28.57 1.89 -11.44
CA VAL A 283 28.36 3.08 -10.60
C VAL A 283 27.33 2.75 -9.55
N SER A 284 27.66 3.03 -8.28
CA SER A 284 26.77 2.81 -7.15
C SER A 284 25.80 3.97 -6.98
N PHE A 285 24.60 3.66 -6.48
CA PHE A 285 23.64 4.66 -6.04
C PHE A 285 24.07 5.26 -4.70
N GLU A 286 23.91 6.56 -4.53
CA GLU A 286 24.32 7.30 -3.34
C GLU A 286 23.32 8.42 -2.96
N GLY A 287 23.53 9.05 -1.82
CA GLY A 287 22.78 10.22 -1.38
C GLY A 287 21.39 9.97 -0.80
N GLY A 288 20.82 8.79 -1.00
CA GLY A 288 19.51 8.44 -0.46
C GLY A 288 19.55 8.04 1.02
N THR A 289 18.50 8.36 1.77
CA THR A 289 18.30 7.89 3.13
C THR A 289 16.82 7.64 3.40
N SER A 290 16.52 6.55 4.13
CA SER A 290 15.17 6.27 4.62
C SER A 290 14.75 7.18 5.78
N GLY A 291 15.65 8.02 6.29
CA GLY A 291 15.43 8.82 7.48
C GLY A 291 15.45 7.98 8.77
N GLY A 292 15.18 8.64 9.88
CA GLY A 292 14.98 8.02 11.20
C GLY A 292 13.53 7.59 11.44
N GLU A 293 13.15 7.52 12.71
CA GLU A 293 11.77 7.23 13.11
C GLU A 293 10.85 8.38 12.70
N PRO A 294 9.70 8.10 12.05
CA PRO A 294 8.73 9.13 11.71
C PRO A 294 8.18 9.85 12.95
N GLU A 295 7.98 11.15 12.84
CA GLU A 295 7.32 11.95 13.87
C GLU A 295 5.80 11.76 13.83
N ILE A 296 5.08 12.18 14.87
CA ILE A 296 3.61 12.04 14.94
C ILE A 296 2.93 12.75 13.76
N ASP A 297 3.41 13.92 13.37
CA ASP A 297 2.87 14.66 12.23
C ASP A 297 3.03 13.90 10.89
N ASP A 298 4.10 13.14 10.73
CA ASP A 298 4.31 12.28 9.56
C ASP A 298 3.27 11.15 9.53
N TRP A 299 3.01 10.53 10.67
CA TRP A 299 1.99 9.50 10.80
C TRP A 299 0.60 10.07 10.50
N LEU A 300 0.24 11.23 11.07
CA LEU A 300 -1.04 11.88 10.82
C LEU A 300 -1.21 12.24 9.34
N LYS A 301 -0.16 12.77 8.70
CA LYS A 301 -0.14 13.04 7.27
C LYS A 301 -0.37 11.78 6.42
N ALA A 302 0.28 10.67 6.78
CA ALA A 302 0.13 9.41 6.06
C ALA A 302 -1.27 8.81 6.24
N VAL A 303 -1.81 8.83 7.46
CA VAL A 303 -3.15 8.33 7.80
C VAL A 303 -4.24 9.13 7.10
N GLU A 304 -4.09 10.46 6.99
CA GLU A 304 -5.07 11.33 6.32
C GLU A 304 -5.26 10.98 4.84
N LEU A 305 -4.27 10.39 4.19
CA LEU A 305 -4.41 9.91 2.81
C LEU A 305 -5.46 8.81 2.67
N LEU A 306 -5.68 8.01 3.72
CA LEU A 306 -6.71 6.96 3.75
C LEU A 306 -8.13 7.51 3.88
N ARG A 307 -8.30 8.80 4.21
CA ARG A 307 -9.61 9.46 4.26
C ARG A 307 -10.22 9.69 2.88
N ARG A 308 -9.41 9.71 1.83
CA ARG A 308 -9.86 10.02 0.46
C ARG A 308 -10.97 9.08 0.02
N GLU A 309 -12.12 9.64 -0.38
CA GLU A 309 -13.28 8.88 -0.87
C GLU A 309 -13.00 8.10 -2.16
N SER A 310 -12.03 8.57 -2.96
CA SER A 310 -11.60 7.88 -4.19
C SER A 310 -10.89 6.55 -3.94
N LEU A 311 -10.39 6.30 -2.71
CA LEU A 311 -9.79 5.01 -2.35
C LEU A 311 -10.89 4.03 -1.95
N PRO A 312 -10.99 2.86 -2.57
CA PRO A 312 -11.92 1.83 -2.17
C PRO A 312 -11.44 1.18 -0.86
N LEU A 313 -12.04 1.55 0.27
CA LEU A 313 -11.73 0.99 1.58
C LEU A 313 -12.99 0.47 2.25
N ASN A 314 -12.91 -0.73 2.83
CA ASN A 314 -13.98 -1.36 3.61
C ASN A 314 -13.57 -1.60 5.07
N MET A 315 -12.28 -1.53 5.38
CA MET A 315 -11.74 -1.68 6.73
C MET A 315 -10.38 -1.00 6.87
N LEU A 316 -10.04 -0.61 8.09
CA LEU A 316 -8.71 -0.13 8.47
C LEU A 316 -8.10 -1.06 9.52
N PHE A 317 -6.79 -1.12 9.58
CA PHE A 317 -6.08 -1.78 10.66
C PHE A 317 -4.80 -1.03 11.04
N ALA A 318 -4.47 -1.04 12.33
CA ALA A 318 -3.41 -0.21 12.88
C ALA A 318 -1.99 -0.68 12.50
N ALA A 319 -1.82 -1.95 12.13
CA ALA A 319 -0.53 -2.50 11.72
C ALA A 319 0.60 -2.28 12.75
N GLY A 320 0.29 -2.39 14.06
CA GLY A 320 1.24 -2.23 15.15
C GLY A 320 1.42 -0.79 15.65
N ILE A 321 0.68 0.18 15.08
CA ILE A 321 0.65 1.54 15.61
C ILE A 321 -0.06 1.52 16.97
N SER A 322 0.56 2.12 17.98
CA SER A 322 0.03 2.23 19.34
C SER A 322 -0.02 3.66 19.87
N ASP A 323 0.37 4.64 19.06
CA ASP A 323 0.29 6.04 19.42
C ASP A 323 -1.18 6.51 19.53
N PRO A 324 -1.60 7.14 20.67
CA PRO A 324 -2.99 7.52 20.90
C PRO A 324 -3.54 8.52 19.88
N ASP A 325 -2.77 9.50 19.43
CA ASP A 325 -3.22 10.55 18.52
C ASP A 325 -3.44 9.96 17.12
N VAL A 326 -2.56 9.07 16.70
CA VAL A 326 -2.67 8.36 15.42
C VAL A 326 -3.87 7.41 15.43
N LEU A 327 -4.07 6.65 16.52
CA LEU A 327 -5.23 5.76 16.66
C LEU A 327 -6.55 6.54 16.71
N ALA A 328 -6.58 7.69 17.39
CA ALA A 328 -7.74 8.58 17.39
C ALA A 328 -8.06 9.06 15.96
N ARG A 329 -7.04 9.47 15.20
CA ARG A 329 -7.23 9.91 13.81
C ARG A 329 -7.71 8.79 12.89
N MET A 330 -7.17 7.58 13.02
CA MET A 330 -7.67 6.41 12.28
C MET A 330 -9.12 6.08 12.64
N THR A 331 -9.50 6.24 13.92
CA THR A 331 -10.88 6.07 14.39
C THR A 331 -11.82 7.10 13.75
N GLU A 332 -11.44 8.38 13.70
CA GLU A 332 -12.21 9.43 13.03
C GLU A 332 -12.43 9.13 11.55
N ILE A 333 -11.41 8.60 10.87
CA ILE A 333 -11.53 8.21 9.46
C ILE A 333 -12.48 7.02 9.30
N ALA A 334 -12.40 6.03 10.19
CA ALA A 334 -13.30 4.89 10.19
C ALA A 334 -14.76 5.30 10.43
N ASP A 335 -14.98 6.21 11.38
CA ASP A 335 -16.31 6.78 11.67
C ASP A 335 -16.84 7.61 10.48
N TYR A 336 -16.00 8.43 9.86
CA TYR A 336 -16.38 9.22 8.68
C TYR A 336 -16.73 8.35 7.47
N ARG A 337 -15.98 7.26 7.26
CA ARG A 337 -16.16 6.38 6.10
C ARG A 337 -17.14 5.24 6.33
N HIS A 338 -17.65 5.07 7.54
CA HIS A 338 -18.49 3.92 7.96
C HIS A 338 -17.82 2.59 7.62
N ILE A 339 -16.63 2.35 8.18
CA ILE A 339 -15.83 1.13 7.99
C ILE A 339 -15.25 0.63 9.30
N ALA A 340 -15.03 -0.67 9.40
CA ALA A 340 -14.39 -1.28 10.57
C ALA A 340 -12.94 -0.82 10.75
N PHE A 341 -12.52 -0.59 12.00
CA PHE A 341 -11.14 -0.29 12.35
C PHE A 341 -10.64 -1.28 13.41
N PHE A 342 -9.63 -2.07 13.08
CA PHE A 342 -8.97 -3.01 13.96
C PHE A 342 -7.68 -2.43 14.49
N PHE A 343 -7.46 -2.42 15.80
CA PHE A 343 -6.23 -1.93 16.39
C PHE A 343 -5.71 -2.85 17.50
N ASP A 344 -4.40 -2.79 17.71
CA ASP A 344 -3.71 -3.62 18.67
C ASP A 344 -3.54 -2.90 20.01
N VAL A 345 -3.82 -3.60 21.07
CA VAL A 345 -3.31 -3.26 22.39
C VAL A 345 -1.92 -3.88 22.52
N PRO A 346 -0.91 -3.12 22.99
CA PRO A 346 0.47 -3.60 23.01
C PRO A 346 0.63 -4.97 23.68
N SER A 347 1.14 -5.95 22.94
CA SER A 347 1.20 -7.35 23.36
C SER A 347 2.15 -7.63 24.53
N TYR A 348 3.07 -6.71 24.83
CA TYR A 348 4.01 -6.81 25.95
C TYR A 348 3.41 -6.41 27.30
N LEU A 349 2.20 -5.83 27.31
CA LEU A 349 1.48 -5.50 28.54
C LEU A 349 0.85 -6.77 29.15
N SER A 350 0.76 -6.82 30.47
CA SER A 350 -0.08 -7.81 31.15
C SER A 350 -1.57 -7.54 30.87
N TYR A 351 -2.46 -8.50 31.13
CA TYR A 351 -3.91 -8.29 30.95
C TYR A 351 -4.43 -7.05 31.67
N ARG A 352 -3.96 -6.82 32.89
CA ARG A 352 -4.33 -5.62 33.65
C ARG A 352 -3.78 -4.36 32.99
N GLY A 353 -2.53 -4.37 32.62
CA GLY A 353 -1.89 -3.26 31.90
C GLY A 353 -2.57 -2.95 30.57
N ALA A 354 -3.00 -3.98 29.84
CA ALA A 354 -3.73 -3.84 28.59
C ALA A 354 -5.10 -3.16 28.78
N MET A 355 -5.85 -3.53 29.82
CA MET A 355 -7.12 -2.89 30.17
C MET A 355 -6.93 -1.43 30.62
N ASP A 356 -5.91 -1.15 31.44
CA ASP A 356 -5.60 0.20 31.90
C ASP A 356 -5.16 1.09 30.70
N TRP A 357 -4.37 0.56 29.80
CA TRP A 357 -3.96 1.24 28.56
C TRP A 357 -5.17 1.58 27.70
N LEU A 358 -6.06 0.62 27.44
CA LEU A 358 -7.26 0.83 26.64
C LEU A 358 -8.22 1.85 27.26
N LYS A 359 -8.36 1.81 28.59
CA LYS A 359 -9.16 2.78 29.34
C LYS A 359 -8.59 4.20 29.20
N ASN A 360 -7.26 4.34 29.26
CA ASN A 360 -6.59 5.63 29.12
C ASN A 360 -6.67 6.18 27.68
N LEU A 361 -6.63 5.31 26.67
CA LEU A 361 -6.86 5.67 25.28
C LEU A 361 -8.25 6.28 25.05
N GLY A 362 -9.28 5.77 25.73
CA GLY A 362 -10.60 6.38 25.84
C GLY A 362 -11.39 6.53 24.54
N LEU A 363 -11.09 5.76 23.49
CA LEU A 363 -11.84 5.78 22.23
C LEU A 363 -13.29 5.37 22.42
N LYS A 364 -14.20 6.05 21.73
CA LYS A 364 -15.66 5.81 21.80
C LYS A 364 -16.22 5.76 20.38
N SER A 365 -16.08 4.62 19.73
CA SER A 365 -16.55 4.42 18.36
C SER A 365 -17.21 3.05 18.21
N ARG A 366 -18.23 2.98 17.37
CA ARG A 366 -18.87 1.72 16.96
C ARG A 366 -18.07 0.97 15.90
N HIS A 367 -17.08 1.62 15.29
CA HIS A 367 -16.24 1.03 14.25
C HIS A 367 -14.90 0.53 14.80
N ALA A 368 -14.36 1.15 15.86
CA ALA A 368 -13.08 0.78 16.45
C ALA A 368 -13.16 -0.48 17.30
N ARG A 369 -12.22 -1.42 17.12
CA ARG A 369 -12.16 -2.73 17.79
C ARG A 369 -10.75 -3.00 18.29
N ALA A 370 -10.61 -3.10 19.62
CA ALA A 370 -9.35 -3.36 20.30
C ALA A 370 -9.08 -4.85 20.40
N TYR A 371 -7.93 -5.31 19.95
CA TYR A 371 -7.50 -6.70 20.09
C TYR A 371 -6.22 -6.80 20.91
N TYR A 372 -6.14 -7.84 21.73
CA TYR A 372 -5.01 -8.10 22.59
C TYR A 372 -4.50 -9.53 22.41
N ALA A 373 -3.26 -9.65 21.99
CA ALA A 373 -2.62 -10.93 21.68
C ALA A 373 -1.23 -11.01 22.34
N PRO A 374 -1.14 -11.43 23.62
CA PRO A 374 0.13 -11.54 24.34
C PRO A 374 0.89 -12.82 23.94
N PHE A 375 1.24 -12.95 22.66
CA PHE A 375 1.87 -14.14 22.10
C PHE A 375 3.12 -13.78 21.29
N GLU A 376 4.15 -14.62 21.44
CA GLU A 376 5.21 -14.73 20.46
C GLU A 376 4.87 -15.80 19.41
N ALA A 377 5.37 -15.65 18.20
CA ALA A 377 5.21 -16.62 17.13
C ALA A 377 6.48 -16.74 16.30
N SER A 378 6.60 -17.81 15.51
CA SER A 378 7.70 -17.99 14.57
C SER A 378 7.66 -16.91 13.49
N ASP A 379 8.80 -16.24 13.26
CA ASP A 379 8.96 -15.20 12.25
C ASP A 379 9.42 -15.83 10.93
N PRO A 380 8.55 -15.92 9.91
CA PRO A 380 8.89 -16.58 8.65
C PRO A 380 9.90 -15.80 7.80
N TRP A 381 10.10 -14.50 8.07
CA TRP A 381 10.98 -13.64 7.27
C TRP A 381 12.40 -13.50 7.86
N ARG A 382 12.51 -13.48 9.20
CA ARG A 382 13.76 -13.23 9.90
C ARG A 382 14.20 -14.40 10.79
N GLY A 383 13.45 -15.50 10.79
CA GLY A 383 13.71 -16.68 11.59
C GLY A 383 13.54 -16.48 13.11
N GLY A 384 13.52 -17.57 13.88
CA GLY A 384 13.26 -17.55 15.31
C GLY A 384 11.87 -17.02 15.65
N LYS A 385 11.66 -16.59 16.90
CA LYS A 385 10.35 -16.06 17.38
C LYS A 385 10.39 -14.55 17.58
N THR A 386 9.24 -13.91 17.41
CA THR A 386 9.01 -12.49 17.73
C THR A 386 7.55 -12.23 18.12
N VAL A 387 7.30 -11.05 18.66
CA VAL A 387 5.97 -10.59 19.08
C VAL A 387 5.50 -9.52 18.11
N TRP A 388 4.27 -9.63 17.63
CA TRP A 388 3.60 -8.56 16.88
C TRP A 388 2.09 -8.65 17.04
N GLY A 389 1.41 -7.52 16.91
CA GLY A 389 -0.04 -7.38 17.04
C GLY A 389 -0.83 -8.20 16.02
N VAL A 390 -2.14 -8.15 16.09
CA VAL A 390 -3.06 -8.98 15.31
C VAL A 390 -4.07 -8.19 14.47
N SER A 391 -4.00 -6.87 14.45
CA SER A 391 -4.99 -6.06 13.72
C SER A 391 -5.05 -6.41 12.23
N GLY A 392 -3.91 -6.72 11.59
CA GLY A 392 -3.87 -7.24 10.23
C GLY A 392 -4.48 -8.65 10.08
N ALA A 393 -4.24 -9.53 11.06
CA ALA A 393 -4.85 -10.85 11.09
C ALA A 393 -6.38 -10.78 11.29
N MET A 394 -6.88 -9.76 12.02
CA MET A 394 -8.31 -9.54 12.20
C MET A 394 -8.96 -8.98 10.94
N ALA A 395 -8.27 -8.11 10.19
CA ALA A 395 -8.68 -7.72 8.84
C ALA A 395 -8.79 -8.94 7.90
N ALA A 396 -7.82 -9.86 7.95
CA ALA A 396 -7.88 -11.13 7.24
C ALA A 396 -9.05 -12.00 7.70
N ALA A 397 -9.32 -12.08 9.01
CA ALA A 397 -10.44 -12.84 9.55
C ALA A 397 -11.80 -12.27 9.09
N LYS A 398 -11.92 -10.95 9.01
CA LYS A 398 -13.10 -10.29 8.45
C LYS A 398 -13.25 -10.58 6.97
N ALA A 399 -12.17 -10.51 6.19
CA ALA A 399 -12.17 -10.85 4.77
C ALA A 399 -12.60 -12.30 4.53
N ARG A 400 -12.16 -13.27 5.35
CA ARG A 400 -12.65 -14.67 5.33
C ARG A 400 -14.16 -14.77 5.55
N GLY A 401 -14.71 -13.95 6.47
CA GLY A 401 -16.16 -13.84 6.69
C GLY A 401 -16.87 -13.34 5.42
N ASN A 402 -16.39 -12.24 4.88
CA ASN A 402 -16.96 -11.61 3.69
C ASN A 402 -16.88 -12.51 2.44
N ALA A 403 -15.86 -13.37 2.35
CA ALA A 403 -15.70 -14.33 1.25
C ALA A 403 -16.74 -15.48 1.26
N ILE A 404 -17.57 -15.59 2.32
CA ILE A 404 -18.67 -16.56 2.36
C ILE A 404 -19.87 -15.96 1.62
N PHE A 405 -19.98 -16.22 0.33
CA PHE A 405 -21.09 -15.73 -0.47
C PHE A 405 -22.33 -16.62 -0.37
N THR A 406 -23.48 -16.01 -0.18
CA THR A 406 -24.79 -16.66 -0.31
C THR A 406 -25.57 -15.95 -1.40
N LYS A 407 -25.83 -16.60 -2.53
CA LYS A 407 -26.52 -16.03 -3.69
C LYS A 407 -25.97 -14.66 -4.12
N ASN A 408 -24.64 -14.55 -4.22
CA ASN A 408 -23.89 -13.34 -4.59
C ASN A 408 -23.88 -12.23 -3.52
N VAL A 409 -24.39 -12.47 -2.32
CA VAL A 409 -24.30 -11.53 -1.18
C VAL A 409 -23.11 -11.92 -0.31
N PRO A 410 -22.17 -11.00 -0.03
CA PRO A 410 -21.03 -11.30 0.84
C PRO A 410 -21.45 -11.50 2.29
N GLY A 411 -20.68 -12.29 3.01
CA GLY A 411 -20.98 -12.67 4.38
C GLY A 411 -20.61 -11.60 5.42
N VAL A 412 -21.00 -10.35 5.20
CA VAL A 412 -20.67 -9.20 6.07
C VAL A 412 -21.15 -9.37 7.52
N HIS A 413 -22.21 -10.15 7.74
CA HIS A 413 -22.78 -10.44 9.05
C HIS A 413 -22.03 -11.51 9.84
N TYR A 414 -20.99 -12.13 9.27
CA TYR A 414 -20.18 -13.10 10.00
C TYR A 414 -19.13 -12.39 10.87
N SER A 415 -19.16 -12.68 12.17
CA SER A 415 -18.12 -12.21 13.11
C SER A 415 -16.75 -12.75 12.71
N PRO A 416 -15.68 -11.93 12.77
CA PRO A 416 -14.31 -12.38 12.58
C PRO A 416 -13.76 -13.21 13.76
N ALA A 417 -14.52 -13.36 14.87
CA ALA A 417 -14.10 -14.12 16.03
C ALA A 417 -14.42 -15.62 15.93
N GLY A 418 -13.84 -16.39 16.84
CA GLY A 418 -14.01 -17.84 16.98
C GLY A 418 -13.07 -18.67 16.11
N GLU A 419 -12.89 -19.94 16.47
CA GLU A 419 -11.94 -20.88 15.82
C GLU A 419 -12.12 -21.02 14.31
N LYS A 420 -13.34 -20.84 13.82
CA LYS A 420 -13.66 -21.04 12.41
C LYS A 420 -13.14 -19.91 11.50
N ARG A 421 -13.07 -18.69 11.98
CA ARG A 421 -12.67 -17.51 11.18
C ARG A 421 -11.58 -16.67 11.83
N GLY A 422 -11.61 -16.56 13.16
CA GLY A 422 -10.68 -15.73 13.93
C GLY A 422 -9.33 -16.38 14.23
N TYR A 423 -9.03 -17.54 13.62
CA TYR A 423 -7.74 -18.20 13.80
C TYR A 423 -6.60 -17.38 13.23
N LEU A 424 -5.45 -17.39 13.94
CA LEU A 424 -4.21 -16.79 13.46
C LEU A 424 -3.45 -17.79 12.59
N SER A 425 -3.03 -17.36 11.40
CA SER A 425 -2.18 -18.15 10.50
C SER A 425 -0.72 -18.14 10.92
N ARG A 426 -0.45 -18.21 12.25
CA ARG A 426 0.90 -18.17 12.84
C ARG A 426 1.28 -19.54 13.37
N THR A 427 2.55 -19.89 13.25
CA THR A 427 3.12 -21.13 13.79
C THR A 427 3.96 -20.85 15.03
N GLY A 428 4.13 -21.87 15.90
CA GLY A 428 4.95 -21.74 17.10
C GLY A 428 4.46 -20.72 18.11
N VAL A 429 3.14 -20.48 18.17
CA VAL A 429 2.52 -19.52 19.06
C VAL A 429 2.75 -19.93 20.53
N ALA A 430 3.26 -19.01 21.35
CA ALA A 430 3.46 -19.21 22.77
C ALA A 430 3.05 -17.95 23.55
N CYS A 431 2.32 -18.17 24.67
CA CYS A 431 1.84 -17.07 25.51
C CYS A 431 3.00 -16.41 26.27
N LEU A 432 2.99 -15.08 26.35
CA LEU A 432 3.98 -14.29 27.12
C LEU A 432 3.68 -14.33 28.64
N PHE A 433 2.42 -14.52 29.02
CA PHE A 433 1.94 -14.51 30.42
C PHE A 433 1.17 -15.79 30.73
N PRO A 434 1.82 -16.97 30.73
CA PRO A 434 1.13 -18.26 30.90
C PRO A 434 0.47 -18.43 32.27
N ASP A 435 0.94 -17.71 33.27
CA ASP A 435 0.43 -17.81 34.66
C ASP A 435 -0.73 -16.86 34.95
N GLU A 436 -1.07 -15.98 34.01
CA GLU A 436 -2.21 -15.05 34.17
C GLU A 436 -3.53 -15.71 33.81
N THR A 437 -4.50 -15.60 34.72
CA THR A 437 -5.87 -16.10 34.47
C THR A 437 -6.72 -15.03 33.81
N LEU A 438 -7.28 -15.38 32.65
CA LEU A 438 -8.15 -14.53 31.86
C LEU A 438 -9.53 -14.40 32.54
N ASN A 439 -9.88 -13.20 33.02
CA ASN A 439 -11.23 -12.91 33.45
C ASN A 439 -12.05 -12.31 32.29
N ARG A 440 -12.90 -13.12 31.67
CA ARG A 440 -13.69 -12.75 30.49
C ARG A 440 -14.70 -11.64 30.74
N ASP A 441 -15.30 -11.58 31.92
CA ASP A 441 -16.28 -10.53 32.27
C ASP A 441 -15.61 -9.16 32.40
N THR A 442 -14.38 -9.13 32.93
CA THR A 442 -13.59 -7.91 33.02
C THR A 442 -13.14 -7.42 31.63
N LEU A 443 -12.70 -8.33 30.78
CA LEU A 443 -12.34 -8.00 29.40
C LEU A 443 -13.54 -7.51 28.59
N TYR A 444 -14.70 -8.16 28.76
CA TYR A 444 -15.94 -7.71 28.12
C TYR A 444 -16.32 -6.28 28.56
N THR A 445 -16.22 -6.00 29.86
CA THR A 445 -16.51 -4.66 30.42
C THR A 445 -15.52 -3.61 29.85
N ALA A 446 -14.26 -3.99 29.68
CA ALA A 446 -13.24 -3.13 29.08
C ALA A 446 -13.34 -3.02 27.55
N ARG A 447 -14.23 -3.76 26.89
CA ARG A 447 -14.31 -3.85 25.41
C ARG A 447 -13.01 -4.32 24.76
N LEU A 448 -12.25 -5.16 25.45
CA LEU A 448 -11.01 -5.74 24.96
C LEU A 448 -11.25 -7.14 24.40
N ASN A 449 -10.96 -7.34 23.13
CA ASN A 449 -11.11 -8.62 22.46
C ASN A 449 -9.84 -9.46 22.66
N PRO A 450 -9.86 -10.53 23.47
CA PRO A 450 -8.70 -11.34 23.70
C PRO A 450 -8.47 -12.33 22.54
N VAL A 451 -7.21 -12.58 22.25
CA VAL A 451 -6.78 -13.74 21.47
C VAL A 451 -6.42 -14.85 22.45
N ILE A 452 -6.96 -16.04 22.25
CA ILE A 452 -6.80 -17.18 23.14
C ILE A 452 -6.20 -18.39 22.41
N PRO A 453 -5.51 -19.30 23.13
CA PRO A 453 -5.07 -20.56 22.58
C PRO A 453 -6.26 -21.44 22.15
N MET A 454 -6.11 -22.09 21.00
CA MET A 454 -7.06 -23.11 20.54
C MET A 454 -6.68 -24.51 21.05
N THR A 455 -7.66 -25.36 21.28
CA THR A 455 -7.44 -26.78 21.68
C THR A 455 -6.72 -27.56 20.58
N SER A 456 -6.93 -27.17 19.32
CA SER A 456 -6.31 -27.75 18.13
C SER A 456 -4.86 -27.28 17.91
N GLY A 457 -4.33 -26.40 18.74
CA GLY A 457 -3.08 -25.67 18.56
C GLY A 457 -3.29 -24.34 17.83
N GLY A 458 -2.34 -23.40 18.01
CA GLY A 458 -2.48 -22.04 17.51
C GLY A 458 -3.33 -21.16 18.43
N ALA A 459 -3.81 -20.05 17.92
CA ALA A 459 -4.63 -19.09 18.67
C ALA A 459 -5.74 -18.49 17.80
N CYS A 460 -6.82 -18.01 18.42
CA CYS A 460 -7.90 -17.32 17.73
C CYS A 460 -8.46 -16.16 18.57
N ALA A 461 -9.08 -15.19 17.89
CA ALA A 461 -9.85 -14.14 18.55
C ALA A 461 -11.11 -14.74 19.21
N ASP A 462 -11.32 -14.47 20.49
CA ASP A 462 -12.44 -15.03 21.28
C ASP A 462 -13.69 -14.13 21.25
N ASP A 463 -13.56 -12.86 20.88
CA ASP A 463 -14.67 -11.91 20.81
C ASP A 463 -14.50 -10.88 19.69
N ASP A 464 -15.59 -10.12 19.41
CA ASP A 464 -15.66 -9.07 18.39
C ASP A 464 -16.49 -7.88 18.92
N LEU A 465 -15.96 -7.22 19.94
CA LEU A 465 -16.55 -6.05 20.58
C LEU A 465 -15.96 -4.77 20.01
N THR A 466 -16.82 -3.77 19.83
CA THR A 466 -16.42 -2.42 19.46
C THR A 466 -16.19 -1.56 20.70
N GLN A 467 -15.58 -0.38 20.54
CA GLN A 467 -15.39 0.62 21.59
C GLN A 467 -16.67 1.46 21.83
N HIS A 468 -17.83 0.97 21.37
CA HIS A 468 -19.11 1.63 21.64
C HIS A 468 -19.44 1.56 23.14
N PHE A 469 -19.68 2.72 23.76
CA PHE A 469 -19.79 2.83 25.21
C PHE A 469 -21.14 2.38 25.79
N LEU A 470 -22.23 2.39 24.97
CA LEU A 470 -23.55 1.96 25.40
C LEU A 470 -23.70 0.44 25.36
N GLU A 471 -24.54 -0.10 26.28
CA GLU A 471 -24.90 -1.52 26.35
C GLU A 471 -26.03 -1.87 25.35
N ASN A 472 -25.88 -1.49 24.09
CA ASN A 472 -26.79 -1.81 23.00
C ASN A 472 -26.12 -2.72 21.96
N TYR A 473 -26.82 -3.03 20.86
CA TYR A 473 -26.32 -3.94 19.82
C TYR A 473 -25.13 -3.37 19.04
N LEU A 474 -24.92 -2.05 19.01
CA LEU A 474 -23.78 -1.41 18.33
C LEU A 474 -22.42 -1.75 18.98
N ARG A 475 -22.41 -2.38 20.15
CA ARG A 475 -21.20 -2.94 20.76
C ARG A 475 -20.65 -4.17 20.05
N PHE A 476 -21.39 -4.77 19.11
CA PHE A 476 -20.97 -5.96 18.39
C PHE A 476 -20.50 -5.61 16.97
N GLY A 477 -19.31 -6.08 16.61
CA GLY A 477 -18.67 -5.75 15.35
C GLY A 477 -19.48 -6.17 14.13
N TRP A 478 -19.97 -7.42 14.08
CA TRP A 478 -20.75 -7.92 12.92
C TRP A 478 -22.07 -7.18 12.69
N ILE A 479 -22.67 -6.58 13.74
CA ILE A 479 -23.85 -5.73 13.60
C ILE A 479 -23.47 -4.46 12.84
N ASN A 480 -22.39 -3.79 13.27
CA ASN A 480 -21.92 -2.57 12.60
C ASN A 480 -21.48 -2.85 11.18
N ASP A 481 -20.76 -3.95 10.93
CA ASP A 481 -20.34 -4.33 9.56
C ASP A 481 -21.53 -4.50 8.61
N THR A 482 -22.64 -5.03 9.12
CA THR A 482 -23.87 -5.19 8.33
C THR A 482 -24.54 -3.84 8.07
N LEU A 483 -24.59 -2.95 9.06
CA LEU A 483 -25.09 -1.59 8.92
C LEU A 483 -24.23 -0.80 7.92
N ASP A 484 -22.91 -0.83 8.09
CA ASP A 484 -21.97 -0.11 7.23
C ASP A 484 -22.07 -0.60 5.77
N TYR A 485 -22.31 -1.90 5.55
CA TYR A 485 -22.55 -2.44 4.22
C TYR A 485 -23.85 -1.88 3.60
N ILE A 486 -24.93 -1.77 4.39
CA ILE A 486 -26.19 -1.16 3.93
C ILE A 486 -25.96 0.32 3.61
N ASP A 487 -25.25 1.05 4.48
CA ASP A 487 -24.94 2.47 4.30
C ASP A 487 -24.15 2.72 3.00
N GLN A 488 -23.13 1.91 2.72
CA GLN A 488 -22.34 2.00 1.49
C GLN A 488 -23.20 1.72 0.24
N ARG A 489 -24.04 0.70 0.30
CA ARG A 489 -24.96 0.37 -0.81
C ARG A 489 -26.05 1.42 -1.00
N PHE A 490 -26.50 2.05 0.09
CA PHE A 490 -27.43 3.20 0.01
C PHE A 490 -26.78 4.38 -0.72
N VAL A 491 -25.52 4.71 -0.43
CA VAL A 491 -24.80 5.79 -1.13
C VAL A 491 -24.73 5.51 -2.65
N GLU A 492 -24.51 4.26 -3.06
CA GLU A 492 -24.53 3.87 -4.48
C GLU A 492 -25.94 4.08 -5.09
N ALA A 493 -26.99 3.62 -4.39
CA ALA A 493 -28.36 3.80 -4.82
C ALA A 493 -28.77 5.28 -4.92
N ALA A 494 -28.37 6.08 -3.93
CA ALA A 494 -28.64 7.52 -3.91
C ALA A 494 -27.95 8.27 -5.05
N ARG A 495 -26.74 7.87 -5.44
CA ARG A 495 -26.04 8.45 -6.61
C ARG A 495 -26.81 8.22 -7.92
N ILE A 496 -27.48 7.08 -8.06
CA ILE A 496 -28.29 6.76 -9.24
C ILE A 496 -29.58 7.60 -9.25
N ALA A 497 -30.19 7.81 -8.09
CA ALA A 497 -31.45 8.57 -7.97
C ALA A 497 -31.26 10.10 -7.99
N LYS A 498 -30.02 10.58 -7.81
CA LYS A 498 -29.69 12.00 -7.70
C LYS A 498 -30.00 12.73 -9.03
N PHE A 499 -30.72 13.85 -8.95
CA PHE A 499 -31.16 14.69 -10.07
C PHE A 499 -32.27 14.09 -10.96
N GLU A 500 -32.85 12.97 -10.56
CA GLU A 500 -34.04 12.45 -11.23
C GLU A 500 -35.31 13.21 -10.77
N PRO A 501 -36.39 13.27 -11.61
CA PRO A 501 -37.68 13.84 -11.20
C PRO A 501 -38.28 13.11 -9.99
N ASP A 502 -39.04 13.80 -9.15
CA ASP A 502 -39.55 13.31 -7.85
C ASP A 502 -40.18 11.91 -7.88
N GLY A 503 -41.09 11.64 -8.82
CA GLY A 503 -41.73 10.33 -8.94
C GLY A 503 -40.72 9.21 -9.25
N LEU A 504 -39.75 9.50 -10.12
CA LEU A 504 -38.73 8.57 -10.51
C LEU A 504 -37.68 8.39 -9.39
N THR A 505 -37.31 9.46 -8.68
CA THR A 505 -36.44 9.42 -7.51
C THR A 505 -36.98 8.46 -6.45
N TYR A 506 -38.27 8.56 -6.10
CA TYR A 506 -38.92 7.67 -5.15
C TYR A 506 -38.84 6.20 -5.60
N GLU A 507 -39.23 5.94 -6.86
CA GLU A 507 -39.25 4.58 -7.40
C GLU A 507 -37.86 3.94 -7.43
N ILE A 508 -36.82 4.68 -7.85
CA ILE A 508 -35.45 4.20 -7.90
C ILE A 508 -34.94 3.90 -6.48
N LEU A 509 -35.09 4.84 -5.56
CA LEU A 509 -34.65 4.66 -4.17
C LEU A 509 -35.32 3.46 -3.51
N TYR A 510 -36.67 3.36 -3.62
CA TYR A 510 -37.42 2.27 -3.04
C TYR A 510 -37.03 0.91 -3.64
N LYS A 511 -36.91 0.82 -4.98
CA LYS A 511 -36.55 -0.41 -5.68
C LYS A 511 -35.15 -0.89 -5.31
N LEU A 512 -34.14 0.02 -5.32
CA LEU A 512 -32.78 -0.34 -5.03
C LEU A 512 -32.59 -0.69 -3.56
N MET A 513 -33.17 0.10 -2.63
CA MET A 513 -33.11 -0.23 -1.22
C MET A 513 -33.82 -1.55 -0.89
N LYS A 514 -34.98 -1.79 -1.49
CA LYS A 514 -35.68 -3.06 -1.35
C LYS A 514 -34.82 -4.23 -1.85
N GLN A 515 -34.18 -4.08 -2.99
CA GLN A 515 -33.29 -5.12 -3.54
C GLN A 515 -32.13 -5.42 -2.59
N ILE A 516 -31.45 -4.39 -2.07
CA ILE A 516 -30.33 -4.54 -1.12
C ILE A 516 -30.77 -5.31 0.13
N LEU A 517 -31.91 -4.94 0.70
CA LEU A 517 -32.42 -5.56 1.92
C LEU A 517 -32.95 -6.98 1.68
N ASP A 518 -33.64 -7.25 0.56
CA ASP A 518 -34.08 -8.59 0.16
C ASP A 518 -32.87 -9.55 -0.06
N GLU A 519 -31.78 -9.04 -0.64
CA GLU A 519 -30.52 -9.79 -0.77
C GLU A 519 -29.97 -10.18 0.60
N LEU A 520 -29.98 -9.27 1.58
CA LEU A 520 -29.54 -9.52 2.95
C LEU A 520 -30.46 -10.48 3.72
N VAL A 521 -31.77 -10.43 3.50
CA VAL A 521 -32.71 -11.44 4.01
C VAL A 521 -32.39 -12.81 3.42
N THR A 522 -32.13 -12.87 2.13
CA THR A 522 -31.81 -14.10 1.42
C THR A 522 -30.50 -14.73 1.89
N SER A 523 -29.51 -13.90 2.26
CA SER A 523 -28.23 -14.37 2.80
C SER A 523 -28.30 -14.81 4.27
N GLY A 524 -29.40 -14.48 4.97
CA GLY A 524 -29.58 -14.72 6.39
C GLY A 524 -28.96 -13.66 7.29
N ALA A 525 -28.50 -12.53 6.71
CA ALA A 525 -27.99 -11.39 7.46
C ALA A 525 -29.11 -10.64 8.18
N LEU A 526 -30.30 -10.54 7.56
CA LEU A 526 -31.50 -10.01 8.18
C LEU A 526 -32.49 -11.15 8.49
N VAL A 527 -33.09 -11.08 9.66
CA VAL A 527 -33.99 -12.11 10.18
C VAL A 527 -35.25 -11.44 10.78
N LYS A 528 -36.29 -12.21 10.97
CA LYS A 528 -37.49 -11.71 11.66
C LYS A 528 -37.18 -11.31 13.11
N PRO A 529 -37.78 -10.21 13.60
CA PRO A 529 -37.65 -9.81 14.98
C PRO A 529 -38.10 -10.93 15.93
N ARG A 530 -37.45 -10.99 17.09
CA ARG A 530 -37.82 -11.97 18.15
C ARG A 530 -39.07 -11.57 18.90
N ASP A 531 -39.38 -10.28 18.94
CA ASP A 531 -40.59 -9.72 19.53
C ASP A 531 -41.45 -9.06 18.43
N PRO A 532 -42.34 -9.83 17.76
CA PRO A 532 -43.18 -9.29 16.68
C PRO A 532 -44.23 -8.28 17.16
N GLU A 533 -44.56 -8.27 18.46
CA GLU A 533 -45.54 -7.31 19.01
C GLU A 533 -44.93 -5.91 19.11
N GLN A 534 -43.65 -5.82 19.43
CA GLN A 534 -42.93 -4.56 19.57
C GLN A 534 -42.32 -4.07 18.20
N ASP A 535 -41.69 -4.98 17.47
CA ASP A 535 -40.85 -4.63 16.33
C ASP A 535 -41.49 -4.99 14.96
N GLY A 536 -42.73 -5.53 14.98
CA GLY A 536 -43.40 -6.00 13.76
C GLY A 536 -42.90 -7.38 13.30
N ASN A 537 -43.48 -7.91 12.23
CA ASN A 537 -43.21 -9.27 11.74
C ASN A 537 -42.42 -9.28 10.40
N LYS A 538 -41.70 -8.19 10.10
CA LYS A 538 -40.88 -8.06 8.90
C LYS A 538 -39.41 -7.94 9.26
N GLU A 539 -38.56 -8.48 8.42
CA GLU A 539 -37.10 -8.45 8.56
C GLU A 539 -36.54 -7.03 8.46
N TYR A 540 -37.26 -6.16 7.70
CA TYR A 540 -36.93 -4.76 7.51
C TYR A 540 -38.16 -3.91 7.19
N ILE A 541 -38.03 -2.59 7.36
CA ILE A 541 -39.00 -1.57 6.96
C ILE A 541 -38.22 -0.46 6.25
N ILE A 542 -38.75 0.04 5.13
CA ILE A 542 -38.21 1.19 4.39
C ILE A 542 -39.24 2.30 4.43
N THR A 543 -38.82 3.49 4.85
CA THR A 543 -39.63 4.71 4.81
C THR A 543 -38.92 5.75 3.96
N ILE A 544 -39.57 6.27 2.91
CA ILE A 544 -39.02 7.30 2.06
C ILE A 544 -39.95 8.49 2.09
N THR A 545 -39.44 9.64 2.47
CA THR A 545 -40.21 10.87 2.63
C THR A 545 -39.51 12.03 1.92
N GLN A 546 -40.22 12.73 1.07
CA GLN A 546 -39.75 14.01 0.55
C GLN A 546 -39.95 15.08 1.64
N VAL A 547 -38.88 15.64 2.16
CA VAL A 547 -38.88 16.63 3.25
C VAL A 547 -38.97 18.04 2.66
N GLU A 548 -38.21 18.29 1.61
CA GLU A 548 -38.20 19.55 0.85
C GLU A 548 -38.21 19.23 -0.64
N ILE A 549 -38.34 20.26 -1.47
CA ILE A 549 -38.43 20.10 -2.95
C ILE A 549 -37.19 19.37 -3.52
N ASP A 550 -36.06 19.47 -2.86
CA ASP A 550 -34.76 18.90 -3.26
C ASP A 550 -34.17 17.95 -2.20
N LEU A 551 -34.90 17.67 -1.10
CA LEU A 551 -34.45 16.83 0.00
C LEU A 551 -35.34 15.61 0.19
N TRP A 552 -34.77 14.44 -0.01
CA TRP A 552 -35.36 13.15 0.27
C TRP A 552 -34.71 12.50 1.51
N HIS A 553 -35.54 12.08 2.46
CA HIS A 553 -35.12 11.31 3.64
C HIS A 553 -35.49 9.85 3.44
N VAL A 554 -34.49 8.96 3.52
CA VAL A 554 -34.66 7.51 3.43
C VAL A 554 -34.27 6.90 4.76
N GLU A 555 -35.19 6.22 5.39
CA GLU A 555 -35.01 5.51 6.65
C GLU A 555 -35.24 4.02 6.45
N TRP A 556 -34.37 3.23 7.05
CA TRP A 556 -34.51 1.77 7.09
C TRP A 556 -34.37 1.25 8.52
N ALA A 557 -35.34 0.46 8.97
CA ALA A 557 -35.27 -0.31 10.19
C ALA A 557 -35.00 -1.77 9.84
N VAL A 558 -34.00 -2.39 10.46
CA VAL A 558 -33.52 -3.74 10.12
C VAL A 558 -33.31 -4.59 11.38
N CYS A 559 -33.67 -5.86 11.28
CA CYS A 559 -33.36 -6.85 12.33
C CYS A 559 -32.19 -7.73 11.88
N ILE A 560 -30.98 -7.41 12.37
CA ILE A 560 -29.74 -8.13 12.01
C ILE A 560 -29.64 -9.43 12.81
N THR A 561 -29.14 -10.48 12.16
CA THR A 561 -28.96 -11.80 12.77
C THR A 561 -28.00 -11.74 13.97
N GLY A 562 -28.30 -12.50 15.01
CA GLY A 562 -27.44 -12.65 16.17
C GLY A 562 -26.35 -13.69 15.94
N ALA A 563 -25.24 -13.56 16.67
CA ALA A 563 -24.21 -14.60 16.78
C ALA A 563 -24.23 -15.23 18.18
N ALA A 564 -24.05 -16.54 18.26
CA ALA A 564 -24.01 -17.24 19.54
C ALA A 564 -22.63 -17.03 20.22
N ARG A 565 -22.52 -15.99 21.05
CA ARG A 565 -21.32 -15.71 21.85
C ARG A 565 -21.23 -16.52 23.13
N ARG A 566 -22.37 -16.86 23.72
CA ARG A 566 -22.47 -17.59 24.98
C ARG A 566 -23.33 -18.82 24.80
N ILE A 567 -22.76 -19.97 25.07
CA ILE A 567 -23.43 -21.27 24.96
C ILE A 567 -23.28 -21.97 26.31
N ALA A 568 -24.40 -22.32 26.95
CA ALA A 568 -24.41 -23.11 28.17
C ALA A 568 -24.95 -24.52 27.90
N GLY A 569 -24.21 -25.54 28.31
CA GLY A 569 -24.61 -26.94 28.22
C GLY A 569 -24.76 -27.54 29.61
N GLN A 570 -25.87 -28.24 29.88
CA GLN A 570 -26.08 -28.96 31.10
C GLN A 570 -26.31 -30.45 30.82
N PRO A 571 -25.43 -31.35 31.28
CA PRO A 571 -25.66 -32.77 31.13
C PRO A 571 -26.79 -33.22 32.08
N ARG A 572 -27.71 -34.06 31.59
CA ARG A 572 -28.74 -34.70 32.39
C ARG A 572 -28.59 -36.21 32.27
N LEU A 573 -28.34 -36.86 33.39
CA LEU A 573 -28.31 -38.33 33.43
C LEU A 573 -29.75 -38.85 33.41
N MET A 574 -30.02 -39.76 32.47
CA MET A 574 -31.27 -40.50 32.45
C MET A 574 -31.00 -41.88 33.08
N LYS A 575 -31.99 -42.35 33.89
CA LYS A 575 -31.98 -43.68 34.48
C LYS A 575 -32.55 -44.70 33.52
#